data_df7f0d1dd51988f9c61c497fa819f805
#
_entry.id   df7f0d1dd51988f9c61c497fa819f805
#
_cell.length_a   1.000
_cell.length_b   1.000
_cell.length_c   1.000
_cell.angle_alpha   90.00
_cell.angle_beta   90.00
_cell.angle_gamma   90.00
#
_symmetry.space_group_name_H-M   'P 1'
#
loop_
_entity.id
_entity.type
_entity.pdbx_description
1 polymer ?
#
loop_
_entity_poly.entity_id
_entity_poly.type
_entity_poly.pdbx_seq_one_letter_code
_entity_poly.pdbx_strand_id
1 'polypeptide(L)'
;MNAPESRHAVDLPIEGMTCAACAARIEKQLNKLPGVSAAVNFASERARVEFDAGSVNPPQLVATIEKAGFKVPPQSLDLSLSGMTCAACATRIEAVLNKLPGVEASVNFASEKAIIRFVPGQADAESLIAAVRRAGYDARESGLDTRAAEKERKAAAYRAELKRFWISVVLTLPLVAQMGAMFTGEHQDILPRWLQFALATPVQFWIGWRFYVGAFNALRGGAGNMDVLVALGTSMAWAFSAVVTAADLHHQHVYFEASAAVITLVLMGKLLEARAKAKTSAAIEALIRLQPQTARILRGGELVEVPVDSLNPGDVFVVRPGESVPVDGEVAQGASSVNEAMLTGESLPVAKHPGDKVFAATVNGEGLIQCRATGVGSHTLLAGIIRMVEQAQGSKAPVQRLADRISAIFVPVVTAIALLAFAGWWLFAGDFTNALVNA
;
A
#
# COMPACT_ATOMS: atom_id res chain seq x y z
N MET A 1 20.43 20.38 -38.31
CA MET A 1 19.94 19.02 -38.05
C MET A 1 19.13 19.12 -36.78
N ASN A 2 17.79 19.19 -36.92
CA ASN A 2 16.88 19.28 -35.78
C ASN A 2 16.84 17.92 -35.10
N ALA A 3 16.99 17.89 -33.76
CA ALA A 3 16.76 16.69 -32.97
C ALA A 3 15.33 16.17 -33.23
N PRO A 4 15.08 14.84 -33.21
CA PRO A 4 13.74 14.31 -33.40
C PRO A 4 12.87 14.82 -32.25
N GLU A 5 11.83 15.59 -32.63
CA GLU A 5 10.77 16.03 -31.71
C GLU A 5 10.16 14.79 -31.04
N SER A 6 10.26 14.74 -29.73
CA SER A 6 9.66 13.66 -28.91
C SER A 6 8.14 13.82 -28.90
N ARG A 7 7.45 13.22 -29.86
CA ARG A 7 5.99 13.17 -29.87
C ARG A 7 5.53 12.23 -28.78
N HIS A 8 4.74 12.74 -27.88
CA HIS A 8 4.06 12.00 -26.85
C HIS A 8 2.65 11.63 -27.33
N ALA A 9 2.17 10.46 -26.97
CA ALA A 9 0.80 10.03 -27.27
C ALA A 9 0.06 9.77 -25.96
N VAL A 10 -1.18 10.28 -25.86
CA VAL A 10 -2.08 10.03 -24.72
C VAL A 10 -3.45 9.62 -25.21
N ASP A 11 -4.06 8.62 -24.55
CA ASP A 11 -5.42 8.18 -24.79
C ASP A 11 -6.34 8.70 -23.69
N LEU A 12 -7.21 9.66 -24.03
CA LEU A 12 -8.14 10.30 -23.11
C LEU A 12 -9.55 9.72 -23.27
N PRO A 13 -10.17 9.15 -22.24
CA PRO A 13 -11.58 8.81 -22.26
C PRO A 13 -12.42 10.09 -22.26
N ILE A 14 -13.55 10.09 -22.96
CA ILE A 14 -14.41 11.26 -23.08
C ILE A 14 -15.86 10.88 -22.78
N GLU A 15 -16.45 11.53 -21.84
CA GLU A 15 -17.88 11.39 -21.53
C GLU A 15 -18.72 12.53 -22.12
N GLY A 16 -19.97 12.18 -22.47
CA GLY A 16 -20.95 13.14 -22.96
C GLY A 16 -21.04 13.23 -24.49
N MET A 17 -20.35 12.37 -25.25
CA MET A 17 -20.53 12.28 -26.68
C MET A 17 -21.82 11.52 -27.02
N THR A 18 -22.74 12.15 -27.75
CA THR A 18 -24.01 11.54 -28.14
C THR A 18 -24.08 11.18 -29.62
N CYS A 19 -23.13 11.64 -30.43
CA CYS A 19 -23.11 11.42 -31.87
C CYS A 19 -21.70 11.65 -32.46
N ALA A 20 -21.48 11.17 -33.71
CA ALA A 20 -20.23 11.38 -34.41
C ALA A 20 -19.85 12.85 -34.63
N ALA A 21 -20.83 13.78 -34.67
CA ALA A 21 -20.57 15.20 -34.78
C ALA A 21 -19.91 15.76 -33.50
N CYS A 22 -20.21 15.17 -32.34
CA CYS A 22 -19.56 15.51 -31.09
C CYS A 22 -18.07 15.15 -31.12
N ALA A 23 -17.74 13.95 -31.62
CA ALA A 23 -16.34 13.51 -31.80
C ALA A 23 -15.58 14.43 -32.74
N ALA A 24 -16.16 14.76 -33.92
CA ALA A 24 -15.56 15.69 -34.88
C ALA A 24 -15.35 17.10 -34.28
N ARG A 25 -16.25 17.57 -33.40
CA ARG A 25 -16.10 18.84 -32.70
C ARG A 25 -14.93 18.85 -31.75
N ILE A 26 -14.74 17.80 -30.96
CA ILE A 26 -13.63 17.64 -30.03
C ILE A 26 -12.30 17.56 -30.81
N GLU A 27 -12.26 16.70 -31.84
CA GLU A 27 -11.11 16.53 -32.71
C GLU A 27 -10.66 17.87 -33.35
N LYS A 28 -11.62 18.63 -33.88
CA LYS A 28 -11.35 19.96 -34.43
C LYS A 28 -10.82 20.95 -33.41
N GLN A 29 -11.26 20.90 -32.14
CA GLN A 29 -10.77 21.81 -31.10
C GLN A 29 -9.37 21.40 -30.64
N LEU A 30 -9.08 20.12 -30.46
CA LEU A 30 -7.76 19.61 -30.12
C LEU A 30 -6.72 19.92 -31.21
N ASN A 31 -7.09 19.70 -32.47
CA ASN A 31 -6.21 19.96 -33.63
C ASN A 31 -5.96 21.46 -33.90
N LYS A 32 -6.60 22.38 -33.17
CA LYS A 32 -6.26 23.81 -33.20
C LYS A 32 -5.06 24.15 -32.31
N LEU A 33 -4.70 23.27 -31.40
CA LEU A 33 -3.54 23.49 -30.55
C LEU A 33 -2.25 23.26 -31.34
N PRO A 34 -1.21 24.06 -31.14
CA PRO A 34 0.04 23.92 -31.88
C PRO A 34 0.73 22.58 -31.55
N GLY A 35 1.16 21.86 -32.57
CA GLY A 35 1.87 20.57 -32.40
C GLY A 35 0.99 19.40 -31.93
N VAL A 36 -0.35 19.52 -32.01
CA VAL A 36 -1.30 18.48 -31.61
C VAL A 36 -1.91 17.82 -32.87
N SER A 37 -1.93 16.47 -32.85
CA SER A 37 -2.67 15.63 -33.80
C SER A 37 -3.59 14.69 -33.03
N ALA A 38 -4.89 14.95 -33.08
CA ALA A 38 -5.90 14.20 -32.33
C ALA A 38 -6.84 13.48 -33.28
N ALA A 39 -7.18 12.24 -32.95
CA ALA A 39 -8.25 11.44 -33.54
C ALA A 39 -9.22 11.00 -32.47
N VAL A 40 -10.51 11.30 -32.66
CA VAL A 40 -11.57 10.99 -31.68
C VAL A 40 -12.49 9.90 -32.23
N ASN A 41 -12.54 8.79 -31.51
CA ASN A 41 -13.41 7.68 -31.87
C ASN A 41 -14.68 7.70 -31.01
N PHE A 42 -15.83 7.94 -31.65
CA PHE A 42 -17.12 7.97 -31.00
C PHE A 42 -17.53 6.60 -30.43
N ALA A 43 -17.23 5.50 -31.12
CA ALA A 43 -17.67 4.17 -30.70
C ALA A 43 -16.93 3.66 -29.47
N SER A 44 -15.66 4.04 -29.30
CA SER A 44 -14.85 3.69 -28.13
C SER A 44 -14.84 4.79 -27.06
N GLU A 45 -15.47 5.93 -27.34
CA GLU A 45 -15.50 7.12 -26.44
C GLU A 45 -14.09 7.58 -26.01
N ARG A 46 -13.11 7.51 -26.93
CA ARG A 46 -11.70 7.86 -26.65
C ARG A 46 -11.14 8.84 -27.67
N ALA A 47 -10.31 9.75 -27.19
CA ALA A 47 -9.45 10.58 -28.04
C ALA A 47 -8.01 10.09 -27.92
N ARG A 48 -7.40 9.70 -29.04
CA ARG A 48 -5.96 9.50 -29.14
C ARG A 48 -5.34 10.81 -29.60
N VAL A 49 -4.47 11.36 -28.76
CA VAL A 49 -3.84 12.66 -29.00
C VAL A 49 -2.34 12.49 -29.01
N GLU A 50 -1.72 12.82 -30.15
CA GLU A 50 -0.28 12.94 -30.30
C GLU A 50 0.08 14.42 -30.18
N PHE A 51 1.06 14.77 -29.38
CA PHE A 51 1.44 16.15 -29.12
C PHE A 51 2.94 16.30 -28.86
N ASP A 52 3.44 17.50 -29.13
CA ASP A 52 4.80 17.89 -28.78
C ASP A 52 4.81 18.47 -27.35
N ALA A 53 5.56 17.81 -26.45
CA ALA A 53 5.67 18.22 -25.04
C ALA A 53 6.26 19.62 -24.83
N GLY A 54 6.97 20.18 -25.82
CA GLY A 54 7.46 21.55 -25.79
C GLY A 54 6.38 22.60 -26.10
N SER A 55 5.29 22.21 -26.78
CA SER A 55 4.26 23.12 -27.26
C SER A 55 2.97 23.06 -26.43
N VAL A 56 2.56 21.87 -26.00
CA VAL A 56 1.30 21.63 -25.28
C VAL A 56 1.53 20.62 -24.16
N ASN A 57 0.94 20.88 -23.00
CA ASN A 57 0.94 19.92 -21.89
C ASN A 57 -0.40 19.18 -21.77
N PRO A 58 -0.43 17.96 -21.23
CA PRO A 58 -1.65 17.16 -21.11
C PRO A 58 -2.81 17.85 -20.37
N PRO A 59 -2.62 18.67 -19.31
CA PRO A 59 -3.68 19.45 -18.71
C PRO A 59 -4.39 20.41 -19.67
N GLN A 60 -3.68 20.96 -20.66
CA GLN A 60 -4.29 21.83 -21.67
C GLN A 60 -5.19 21.05 -22.63
N LEU A 61 -4.85 19.78 -22.92
CA LEU A 61 -5.70 18.90 -23.72
C LEU A 61 -7.02 18.63 -23.00
N VAL A 62 -6.96 18.28 -21.71
CA VAL A 62 -8.15 18.07 -20.85
C VAL A 62 -9.00 19.35 -20.80
N ALA A 63 -8.40 20.51 -20.51
CA ALA A 63 -9.10 21.77 -20.46
C ALA A 63 -9.77 22.15 -21.80
N THR A 64 -9.17 21.76 -22.94
CA THR A 64 -9.75 21.98 -24.26
C THR A 64 -10.98 21.11 -24.50
N ILE A 65 -10.96 19.85 -24.05
CA ILE A 65 -12.14 18.95 -24.10
C ILE A 65 -13.26 19.49 -23.21
N GLU A 66 -12.94 19.93 -22.00
CA GLU A 66 -13.91 20.49 -21.06
C GLU A 66 -14.55 21.80 -21.59
N LYS A 67 -13.75 22.70 -22.18
CA LYS A 67 -14.23 23.91 -22.84
C LYS A 67 -15.13 23.59 -24.04
N ALA A 68 -14.93 22.44 -24.70
CA ALA A 68 -15.82 21.98 -25.77
C ALA A 68 -17.16 21.43 -25.24
N GLY A 69 -17.36 21.36 -23.89
CA GLY A 69 -18.58 20.92 -23.23
C GLY A 69 -18.62 19.40 -22.93
N PHE A 70 -17.49 18.72 -22.94
CA PHE A 70 -17.36 17.30 -22.63
C PHE A 70 -16.55 17.10 -21.35
N LYS A 71 -16.56 15.87 -20.80
CA LYS A 71 -15.80 15.55 -19.58
C LYS A 71 -14.76 14.47 -19.86
N VAL A 72 -13.61 14.59 -19.18
CA VAL A 72 -12.62 13.53 -19.10
C VAL A 72 -12.78 12.85 -17.75
N PRO A 73 -13.35 11.64 -17.66
CA PRO A 73 -13.58 10.96 -16.40
C PRO A 73 -12.25 10.58 -15.75
N PRO A 74 -12.15 10.70 -14.42
CA PRO A 74 -10.96 10.26 -13.71
C PRO A 74 -10.79 8.74 -13.81
N GLN A 75 -9.55 8.29 -13.96
CA GLN A 75 -9.18 6.89 -13.87
C GLN A 75 -8.81 6.52 -12.44
N SER A 76 -8.96 5.24 -12.10
CA SER A 76 -8.57 4.68 -10.81
C SER A 76 -7.36 3.77 -11.00
N LEU A 77 -6.34 3.94 -10.16
CA LEU A 77 -5.15 3.11 -10.11
C LEU A 77 -4.92 2.64 -8.67
N ASP A 78 -4.71 1.35 -8.51
CA ASP A 78 -4.35 0.76 -7.23
C ASP A 78 -2.84 0.49 -7.21
N LEU A 79 -2.14 1.07 -6.22
CA LEU A 79 -0.73 0.81 -5.98
C LEU A 79 -0.54 -0.01 -4.72
N SER A 80 0.27 -1.07 -4.81
CA SER A 80 0.83 -1.77 -3.65
C SER A 80 2.03 -0.99 -3.12
N LEU A 81 2.00 -0.64 -1.84
CA LEU A 81 3.02 0.17 -1.18
C LEU A 81 3.91 -0.70 -0.29
N SER A 82 5.19 -0.34 -0.16
CA SER A 82 6.10 -0.98 0.77
C SER A 82 7.03 0.04 1.45
N GLY A 83 7.54 -0.35 2.64
CA GLY A 83 8.41 0.53 3.44
C GLY A 83 7.66 1.41 4.46
N MET A 84 6.33 1.28 4.59
CA MET A 84 5.57 1.98 5.62
C MET A 84 5.76 1.28 6.97
N THR A 85 6.20 2.01 7.99
CA THR A 85 6.42 1.48 9.35
C THR A 85 5.31 1.88 10.33
N CYS A 86 4.53 2.92 10.01
CA CYS A 86 3.45 3.44 10.84
C CYS A 86 2.38 4.15 10.01
N ALA A 87 1.25 4.46 10.64
CA ALA A 87 0.15 5.17 9.98
C ALA A 87 0.54 6.57 9.51
N ALA A 88 1.46 7.26 10.19
CA ALA A 88 1.98 8.55 9.75
C ALA A 88 2.70 8.47 8.39
N CYS A 89 3.31 7.32 8.05
CA CYS A 89 3.90 7.08 6.75
C CYS A 89 2.82 7.08 5.64
N ALA A 90 1.68 6.44 5.90
CA ALA A 90 0.54 6.42 4.96
C ALA A 90 -0.01 7.84 4.73
N THR A 91 -0.19 8.62 5.81
CA THR A 91 -0.63 10.03 5.71
C THR A 91 0.33 10.87 4.88
N ARG A 92 1.63 10.63 5.03
CA ARG A 92 2.65 11.34 4.24
C ARG A 92 2.59 11.00 2.76
N ILE A 93 2.48 9.71 2.40
CA ILE A 93 2.34 9.28 1.00
C ILE A 93 1.08 9.91 0.40
N GLU A 94 -0.04 9.85 1.13
CA GLU A 94 -1.31 10.45 0.73
C GLU A 94 -1.17 11.96 0.47
N ALA A 95 -0.51 12.69 1.38
CA ALA A 95 -0.26 14.13 1.21
C ALA A 95 0.65 14.44 0.02
N VAL A 96 1.64 13.59 -0.28
CA VAL A 96 2.53 13.76 -1.45
C VAL A 96 1.76 13.52 -2.75
N LEU A 97 0.93 12.49 -2.82
CA LEU A 97 0.12 12.16 -3.99
C LEU A 97 -0.94 13.23 -4.24
N ASN A 98 -1.64 13.69 -3.20
CA ASN A 98 -2.68 14.73 -3.29
C ASN A 98 -2.13 16.14 -3.60
N LYS A 99 -0.80 16.34 -3.61
CA LYS A 99 -0.19 17.57 -4.12
C LYS A 99 -0.04 17.58 -5.64
N LEU A 100 -0.18 16.42 -6.28
CA LEU A 100 -0.12 16.33 -7.75
C LEU A 100 -1.42 16.85 -8.36
N PRO A 101 -1.37 17.58 -9.47
CA PRO A 101 -2.57 18.14 -10.10
C PRO A 101 -3.49 17.01 -10.60
N GLY A 102 -4.79 17.14 -10.33
CA GLY A 102 -5.81 16.17 -10.78
C GLY A 102 -5.73 14.79 -10.14
N VAL A 103 -5.08 14.68 -8.97
CA VAL A 103 -4.90 13.44 -8.23
C VAL A 103 -5.65 13.49 -6.90
N GLU A 104 -6.48 12.48 -6.65
CA GLU A 104 -7.11 12.19 -5.38
C GLU A 104 -6.64 10.81 -4.92
N ALA A 105 -5.82 10.75 -3.88
CA ALA A 105 -5.27 9.51 -3.35
C ALA A 105 -5.74 9.26 -1.93
N SER A 106 -6.05 8.00 -1.63
CA SER A 106 -6.27 7.50 -0.28
C SER A 106 -5.32 6.33 -0.01
N VAL A 107 -4.60 6.39 1.10
CA VAL A 107 -3.60 5.39 1.47
C VAL A 107 -4.05 4.62 2.70
N ASN A 108 -4.17 3.31 2.53
CA ASN A 108 -4.49 2.39 3.61
C ASN A 108 -3.23 1.72 4.14
N PHE A 109 -2.88 2.03 5.38
CA PHE A 109 -1.73 1.45 6.06
C PHE A 109 -1.92 -0.05 6.38
N ALA A 110 -3.15 -0.50 6.65
CA ALA A 110 -3.41 -1.89 7.03
C ALA A 110 -3.28 -2.85 5.83
N SER A 111 -3.79 -2.45 4.66
CA SER A 111 -3.69 -3.23 3.43
C SER A 111 -2.41 -2.94 2.63
N GLU A 112 -1.66 -1.91 3.01
CA GLU A 112 -0.48 -1.42 2.29
C GLU A 112 -0.79 -1.06 0.83
N LYS A 113 -1.97 -0.47 0.59
CA LYS A 113 -2.43 -0.04 -0.74
C LYS A 113 -2.71 1.45 -0.79
N ALA A 114 -2.47 2.05 -1.95
CA ALA A 114 -2.99 3.36 -2.31
C ALA A 114 -4.02 3.19 -3.42
N ILE A 115 -5.21 3.74 -3.21
CA ILE A 115 -6.25 3.90 -4.23
C ILE A 115 -6.14 5.33 -4.72
N ILE A 116 -5.85 5.50 -6.00
CA ILE A 116 -5.56 6.79 -6.60
C ILE A 116 -6.55 7.03 -7.73
N ARG A 117 -7.30 8.11 -7.64
CA ARG A 117 -8.12 8.63 -8.74
C ARG A 117 -7.36 9.78 -9.38
N PHE A 118 -7.16 9.74 -10.66
CA PHE A 118 -6.43 10.79 -11.38
C PHE A 118 -7.05 11.07 -12.73
N VAL A 119 -6.87 12.30 -13.20
CA VAL A 119 -7.31 12.68 -14.54
C VAL A 119 -6.21 12.27 -15.53
N PRO A 120 -6.51 11.39 -16.50
CA PRO A 120 -5.56 11.00 -17.54
C PRO A 120 -4.97 12.23 -18.24
N GLY A 121 -3.67 12.23 -18.43
CA GLY A 121 -2.95 13.36 -18.99
C GLY A 121 -2.50 14.43 -17.99
N GLN A 122 -3.01 14.44 -16.76
CA GLN A 122 -2.48 15.26 -15.67
C GLN A 122 -1.50 14.47 -14.79
N ALA A 123 -1.77 13.18 -14.63
CA ALA A 123 -0.87 12.22 -14.00
C ALA A 123 -0.94 10.88 -14.75
N ASP A 124 0.10 10.08 -14.60
CA ASP A 124 0.20 8.71 -15.09
C ASP A 124 0.75 7.79 -13.99
N ALA A 125 0.68 6.48 -14.20
CA ALA A 125 1.14 5.49 -13.24
C ALA A 125 2.61 5.68 -12.86
N GLU A 126 3.46 6.01 -13.84
CA GLU A 126 4.90 6.18 -13.63
C GLU A 126 5.20 7.39 -12.76
N SER A 127 4.56 8.54 -13.00
CA SER A 127 4.71 9.76 -12.20
C SER A 127 4.21 9.59 -10.77
N LEU A 128 3.10 8.83 -10.59
CA LEU A 128 2.55 8.50 -9.26
C LEU A 128 3.52 7.60 -8.47
N ILE A 129 4.05 6.55 -9.10
CA ILE A 129 5.06 5.67 -8.49
C ILE A 129 6.34 6.46 -8.16
N ALA A 130 6.80 7.31 -9.08
CA ALA A 130 7.98 8.15 -8.86
C ALA A 130 7.78 9.14 -7.69
N ALA A 131 6.57 9.67 -7.50
CA ALA A 131 6.25 10.54 -6.37
C ALA A 131 6.33 9.79 -5.03
N VAL A 132 5.82 8.56 -4.97
CA VAL A 132 5.93 7.69 -3.78
C VAL A 132 7.39 7.36 -3.48
N ARG A 133 8.18 7.01 -4.50
CA ARG A 133 9.62 6.72 -4.35
C ARG A 133 10.42 7.93 -3.87
N ARG A 134 10.14 9.13 -4.39
CA ARG A 134 10.74 10.38 -3.89
C ARG A 134 10.42 10.66 -2.42
N ALA A 135 9.26 10.21 -1.95
CA ALA A 135 8.89 10.31 -0.53
C ALA A 135 9.60 9.28 0.37
N GLY A 136 10.41 8.37 -0.20
CA GLY A 136 11.20 7.39 0.55
C GLY A 136 10.51 6.04 0.73
N TYR A 137 9.47 5.74 -0.07
CA TYR A 137 8.72 4.49 -0.05
C TYR A 137 8.79 3.80 -1.41
N ASP A 138 8.47 2.50 -1.50
CA ASP A 138 8.35 1.82 -2.79
C ASP A 138 6.88 1.60 -3.14
N ALA A 139 6.56 1.69 -4.44
CA ALA A 139 5.22 1.49 -4.98
C ALA A 139 5.30 0.69 -6.27
N ARG A 140 4.27 -0.14 -6.51
CA ARG A 140 4.08 -0.92 -7.73
C ARG A 140 2.60 -0.99 -8.07
N GLU A 141 2.26 -1.11 -9.33
CA GLU A 141 0.88 -1.36 -9.74
C GLU A 141 0.38 -2.69 -9.19
N SER A 142 -0.87 -2.68 -8.68
CA SER A 142 -1.51 -3.88 -8.18
C SER A 142 -2.20 -4.61 -9.34
N GLY A 143 -1.52 -5.62 -9.91
CA GLY A 143 -2.12 -6.55 -10.89
C GLY A 143 -2.53 -7.88 -10.23
N LEU A 144 -3.36 -8.67 -10.91
CA LEU A 144 -3.77 -9.99 -10.42
C LEU A 144 -2.57 -10.96 -10.30
N ASP A 145 -1.66 -10.95 -11.27
CA ASP A 145 -0.44 -11.77 -11.28
C ASP A 145 0.55 -11.43 -10.15
N THR A 146 0.49 -10.20 -9.62
CA THR A 146 1.39 -9.75 -8.57
C THR A 146 0.94 -10.17 -7.16
N ARG A 147 -0.32 -10.58 -6.97
CA ARG A 147 -0.88 -10.91 -5.63
C ARG A 147 -0.25 -12.13 -4.98
N ALA A 148 -0.04 -13.20 -5.75
CA ALA A 148 0.62 -14.42 -5.23
C ALA A 148 2.07 -14.15 -4.83
N ALA A 149 2.83 -13.46 -5.68
CA ALA A 149 4.20 -13.04 -5.41
C ALA A 149 4.30 -12.05 -4.24
N GLU A 150 3.33 -11.15 -4.11
CA GLU A 150 3.24 -10.20 -2.99
C GLU A 150 2.98 -10.92 -1.67
N LYS A 151 2.07 -11.91 -1.66
CA LYS A 151 1.77 -12.73 -0.49
C LYS A 151 3.00 -13.52 -0.03
N GLU A 152 3.70 -14.14 -0.96
CA GLU A 152 4.92 -14.89 -0.66
C GLU A 152 6.02 -13.96 -0.11
N ARG A 153 6.19 -12.79 -0.68
CA ARG A 153 7.11 -11.76 -0.19
C ARG A 153 6.76 -11.30 1.22
N LYS A 154 5.47 -11.02 1.51
CA LYS A 154 5.01 -10.65 2.86
C LYS A 154 5.22 -11.78 3.86
N ALA A 155 4.95 -13.02 3.47
CA ALA A 155 5.23 -14.19 4.32
C ALA A 155 6.72 -14.39 4.58
N ALA A 156 7.58 -14.16 3.58
CA ALA A 156 9.03 -14.23 3.74
C ALA A 156 9.55 -13.10 4.65
N ALA A 157 9.04 -11.87 4.48
CA ALA A 157 9.38 -10.73 5.34
C ALA A 157 8.97 -10.99 6.80
N TYR A 158 7.76 -11.51 7.04
CA TYR A 158 7.30 -11.86 8.37
C TYR A 158 8.18 -12.94 9.03
N ARG A 159 8.57 -13.98 8.28
CA ARG A 159 9.49 -15.02 8.79
C ARG A 159 10.86 -14.46 9.13
N ALA A 160 11.38 -13.54 8.34
CA ALA A 160 12.66 -12.86 8.60
C ALA A 160 12.57 -11.99 9.87
N GLU A 161 11.49 -11.24 10.04
CA GLU A 161 11.23 -10.44 11.25
C GLU A 161 11.09 -11.32 12.49
N LEU A 162 10.40 -12.45 12.39
CA LEU A 162 10.24 -13.41 13.48
C LEU A 162 11.58 -13.99 13.93
N LYS A 163 12.48 -14.32 12.97
CA LYS A 163 13.84 -14.76 13.29
C LYS A 163 14.63 -13.67 14.02
N ARG A 164 14.59 -12.42 13.55
CA ARG A 164 15.26 -11.28 14.20
C ARG A 164 14.73 -11.06 15.61
N PHE A 165 13.42 -11.17 15.81
CA PHE A 165 12.80 -11.06 17.12
C PHE A 165 13.31 -12.12 18.10
N TRP A 166 13.33 -13.40 17.70
CA TRP A 166 13.83 -14.46 18.59
C TRP A 166 15.31 -14.30 18.92
N ILE A 167 16.14 -13.87 17.96
CA ILE A 167 17.54 -13.54 18.24
C ILE A 167 17.61 -12.37 19.23
N SER A 168 16.78 -11.33 19.06
CA SER A 168 16.70 -10.21 19.99
C SER A 168 16.32 -10.67 21.41
N VAL A 169 15.31 -11.54 21.53
CA VAL A 169 14.89 -12.10 22.82
C VAL A 169 16.04 -12.84 23.52
N VAL A 170 16.75 -13.72 22.79
CA VAL A 170 17.87 -14.49 23.34
C VAL A 170 18.98 -13.56 23.84
N LEU A 171 19.29 -12.48 23.12
CA LEU A 171 20.33 -11.52 23.52
C LEU A 171 19.89 -10.59 24.65
N THR A 172 18.59 -10.23 24.68
CA THR A 172 18.04 -9.29 25.66
C THR A 172 17.67 -9.97 26.99
N LEU A 173 17.25 -11.23 26.94
CA LEU A 173 16.78 -11.96 28.14
C LEU A 173 17.78 -11.98 29.28
N PRO A 174 19.10 -12.24 29.08
CA PRO A 174 20.09 -12.18 30.15
C PRO A 174 20.19 -10.79 30.78
N LEU A 175 20.11 -9.72 29.96
CA LEU A 175 20.19 -8.33 30.42
C LEU A 175 18.97 -7.96 31.28
N VAL A 176 17.75 -8.37 30.87
CA VAL A 176 16.53 -8.11 31.63
C VAL A 176 16.44 -8.99 32.88
N ALA A 177 16.93 -10.23 32.83
CA ALA A 177 16.98 -11.12 34.00
C ALA A 177 17.85 -10.53 35.12
N GLN A 178 18.97 -9.88 34.78
CA GLN A 178 19.79 -9.13 35.74
C GLN A 178 18.98 -8.02 36.41
N MET A 179 18.17 -7.26 35.67
CA MET A 179 17.33 -6.21 36.26
C MET A 179 16.32 -6.79 37.28
N GLY A 180 15.80 -8.00 37.04
CA GLY A 180 14.95 -8.72 38.02
C GLY A 180 15.65 -9.03 39.33
N ALA A 181 16.93 -9.34 39.30
CA ALA A 181 17.73 -9.61 40.50
C ALA A 181 18.00 -8.36 41.34
N MET A 182 18.02 -7.16 40.74
CA MET A 182 18.14 -5.89 41.49
C MET A 182 16.92 -5.66 42.40
N PHE A 183 15.74 -6.20 42.11
CA PHE A 183 14.59 -6.13 43.02
C PHE A 183 14.74 -7.01 44.28
N THR A 184 15.69 -7.95 44.30
CA THR A 184 15.97 -8.82 45.48
C THR A 184 17.01 -8.25 46.42
N GLY A 185 17.49 -7.02 46.18
CA GLY A 185 18.37 -6.28 47.10
C GLY A 185 19.87 -6.38 46.81
N GLU A 186 20.27 -7.11 45.77
CA GLU A 186 21.66 -7.10 45.30
C GLU A 186 21.84 -5.98 44.24
N HIS A 187 22.51 -4.91 44.63
CA HIS A 187 22.79 -3.74 43.78
C HIS A 187 24.07 -3.89 42.93
N GLN A 188 24.60 -5.10 42.77
CA GLN A 188 25.78 -5.33 41.92
C GLN A 188 25.40 -5.88 40.57
N ASP A 189 26.07 -5.38 39.52
CA ASP A 189 25.97 -5.92 38.16
C ASP A 189 26.36 -7.40 38.15
N ILE A 190 25.42 -8.32 37.98
CA ILE A 190 25.67 -9.77 37.91
C ILE A 190 26.46 -10.10 36.64
N LEU A 191 26.16 -9.43 35.55
CA LEU A 191 26.87 -9.60 34.28
C LEU A 191 27.97 -8.54 34.14
N PRO A 192 29.20 -8.94 33.75
CA PRO A 192 30.25 -7.98 33.45
C PRO A 192 29.80 -6.96 32.42
N ARG A 193 30.12 -5.69 32.60
CA ARG A 193 29.65 -4.57 31.74
C ARG A 193 30.03 -4.76 30.28
N TRP A 194 31.21 -5.31 30.00
CA TRP A 194 31.63 -5.65 28.63
C TRP A 194 30.76 -6.74 27.99
N LEU A 195 30.24 -7.68 28.78
CA LEU A 195 29.29 -8.68 28.29
C LEU A 195 27.95 -8.05 27.98
N GLN A 196 27.47 -7.14 28.84
CA GLN A 196 26.25 -6.38 28.57
C GLN A 196 26.37 -5.54 27.29
N PHE A 197 27.51 -4.85 27.08
CA PHE A 197 27.84 -4.13 25.87
C PHE A 197 27.82 -5.07 24.65
N ALA A 198 28.46 -6.24 24.72
CA ALA A 198 28.53 -7.20 23.64
C ALA A 198 27.16 -7.77 23.26
N LEU A 199 26.26 -7.99 24.23
CA LEU A 199 24.90 -8.47 24.01
C LEU A 199 23.97 -7.38 23.45
N ALA A 200 24.06 -6.14 23.96
CA ALA A 200 23.20 -5.05 23.53
C ALA A 200 23.56 -4.49 22.16
N THR A 201 24.84 -4.48 21.77
CA THR A 201 25.32 -3.89 20.52
C THR A 201 24.69 -4.51 19.26
N PRO A 202 24.59 -5.83 19.10
CA PRO A 202 23.88 -6.44 17.96
C PRO A 202 22.39 -6.10 17.96
N VAL A 203 21.76 -6.01 19.13
CA VAL A 203 20.35 -5.61 19.24
C VAL A 203 20.19 -4.17 18.78
N GLN A 204 21.06 -3.26 19.20
CA GLN A 204 20.99 -1.84 18.87
C GLN A 204 21.21 -1.58 17.37
N PHE A 205 22.31 -2.08 16.78
CA PHE A 205 22.74 -1.65 15.45
C PHE A 205 22.37 -2.62 14.32
N TRP A 206 22.18 -3.90 14.60
CA TRP A 206 21.78 -4.85 13.55
C TRP A 206 20.28 -5.06 13.56
N ILE A 207 19.68 -5.42 14.71
CA ILE A 207 18.25 -5.67 14.82
C ILE A 207 17.48 -4.35 14.79
N GLY A 208 17.96 -3.33 15.51
CA GLY A 208 17.42 -1.98 15.58
C GLY A 208 17.61 -1.12 14.33
N TRP A 209 18.39 -1.58 13.33
CA TRP A 209 18.71 -0.80 12.11
C TRP A 209 17.48 -0.24 11.41
N ARG A 210 16.40 -0.97 11.40
CA ARG A 210 15.13 -0.54 10.82
C ARG A 210 14.59 0.77 11.40
N PHE A 211 14.78 0.99 12.71
CA PHE A 211 14.34 2.21 13.38
C PHE A 211 15.18 3.41 12.95
N TYR A 212 16.48 3.22 12.70
CA TYR A 212 17.33 4.29 12.15
C TYR A 212 16.90 4.67 10.74
N VAL A 213 16.60 3.71 9.88
CA VAL A 213 16.10 3.97 8.51
C VAL A 213 14.74 4.66 8.58
N GLY A 214 13.82 4.18 9.44
CA GLY A 214 12.51 4.79 9.64
C GLY A 214 12.60 6.22 10.18
N ALA A 215 13.48 6.46 11.17
CA ALA A 215 13.75 7.77 11.75
C ALA A 215 14.33 8.75 10.70
N PHE A 216 15.34 8.31 9.94
CA PHE A 216 15.95 9.14 8.91
C PHE A 216 14.94 9.56 7.84
N ASN A 217 14.12 8.61 7.36
CA ASN A 217 13.08 8.89 6.38
C ASN A 217 12.01 9.85 6.92
N ALA A 218 11.61 9.69 8.20
CA ALA A 218 10.65 10.58 8.84
C ALA A 218 11.19 12.01 8.97
N LEU A 219 12.40 12.17 9.50
CA LEU A 219 13.07 13.47 9.68
C LEU A 219 13.30 14.19 8.35
N ARG A 220 13.78 13.46 7.32
CA ARG A 220 13.91 14.01 5.97
C ARG A 220 12.57 14.51 5.40
N GLY A 221 11.46 13.95 5.87
CA GLY A 221 10.12 14.37 5.53
C GLY A 221 9.54 15.47 6.40
N GLY A 222 10.30 16.00 7.36
CA GLY A 222 9.83 17.04 8.27
C GLY A 222 8.79 16.55 9.29
N ALA A 223 8.72 15.23 9.56
CA ALA A 223 7.79 14.64 10.53
C ALA A 223 8.53 13.82 11.57
N GLY A 224 8.08 13.87 12.82
CA GLY A 224 8.50 12.93 13.87
C GLY A 224 7.60 11.70 13.86
N ASN A 225 8.17 10.52 14.07
CA ASN A 225 7.44 9.28 14.25
C ASN A 225 8.00 8.48 15.41
N MET A 226 7.36 7.35 15.73
CA MET A 226 7.80 6.45 16.80
C MET A 226 9.24 5.96 16.56
N ASP A 227 9.66 5.73 15.32
CA ASP A 227 11.00 5.24 15.00
C ASP A 227 12.09 6.26 15.41
N VAL A 228 11.78 7.58 15.33
CA VAL A 228 12.68 8.66 15.80
C VAL A 228 12.91 8.57 17.30
N LEU A 229 11.83 8.39 18.08
CA LEU A 229 11.95 8.28 19.54
C LEU A 229 12.70 7.01 19.94
N VAL A 230 12.38 5.87 19.31
CA VAL A 230 13.06 4.60 19.60
C VAL A 230 14.53 4.71 19.24
N ALA A 231 14.88 5.19 18.02
CA ALA A 231 16.27 5.31 17.60
C ALA A 231 17.07 6.28 18.49
N LEU A 232 16.48 7.44 18.83
CA LEU A 232 17.15 8.44 19.67
C LEU A 232 17.33 7.93 21.10
N GLY A 233 16.25 7.50 21.76
CA GLY A 233 16.29 7.10 23.18
C GLY A 233 17.17 5.87 23.41
N THR A 234 17.05 4.84 22.56
CA THR A 234 17.89 3.64 22.69
C THR A 234 19.35 3.91 22.37
N SER A 235 19.64 4.80 21.39
CA SER A 235 21.03 5.18 21.09
C SER A 235 21.66 5.97 22.22
N MET A 236 20.92 6.86 22.87
CA MET A 236 21.41 7.61 24.02
C MET A 236 21.71 6.69 25.21
N ALA A 237 20.80 5.75 25.52
CA ALA A 237 21.01 4.76 26.57
C ALA A 237 22.23 3.88 26.29
N TRP A 238 22.36 3.40 25.05
CA TRP A 238 23.51 2.58 24.64
C TRP A 238 24.80 3.38 24.67
N ALA A 239 24.83 4.60 24.10
CA ALA A 239 26.04 5.43 24.00
C ALA A 239 26.54 5.86 25.39
N PHE A 240 25.63 6.29 26.27
CA PHE A 240 25.96 6.60 27.66
C PHE A 240 26.60 5.40 28.36
N SER A 241 25.96 4.22 28.28
CA SER A 241 26.46 3.00 28.90
C SER A 241 27.79 2.56 28.33
N ALA A 242 28.01 2.74 27.02
CA ALA A 242 29.28 2.45 26.36
C ALA A 242 30.42 3.36 26.87
N VAL A 243 30.14 4.67 27.03
CA VAL A 243 31.11 5.62 27.59
C VAL A 243 31.43 5.30 29.05
N VAL A 244 30.41 5.03 29.87
CA VAL A 244 30.59 4.64 31.30
C VAL A 244 31.43 3.36 31.41
N THR A 245 31.18 2.38 30.53
CA THR A 245 31.93 1.12 30.49
C THR A 245 33.37 1.33 30.02
N ALA A 246 33.60 2.13 28.98
CA ALA A 246 34.93 2.37 28.44
C ALA A 246 35.83 3.24 29.35
N ALA A 247 35.20 4.18 30.07
CA ALA A 247 35.88 5.06 31.05
C ALA A 247 35.99 4.45 32.44
N ASP A 248 35.53 3.22 32.64
CA ASP A 248 35.59 2.46 33.91
C ASP A 248 34.96 3.20 35.09
N LEU A 249 33.86 3.92 34.86
CA LEU A 249 33.13 4.71 35.85
C LEU A 249 32.23 3.81 36.70
N HIS A 250 32.76 3.12 37.67
CA HIS A 250 32.06 2.13 38.50
C HIS A 250 30.86 2.70 39.27
N HIS A 251 30.82 4.00 39.59
CA HIS A 251 29.75 4.65 40.33
C HIS A 251 28.52 4.99 39.50
N GLN A 252 28.59 4.83 38.15
CA GLN A 252 27.48 5.13 37.26
C GLN A 252 26.78 3.83 36.80
N HIS A 253 25.42 3.88 36.77
CA HIS A 253 24.64 2.78 36.21
C HIS A 253 24.76 2.73 34.69
N VAL A 254 24.67 1.54 34.14
CA VAL A 254 24.58 1.32 32.69
C VAL A 254 23.14 0.96 32.32
N TYR A 255 22.71 1.27 31.09
CA TYR A 255 21.35 1.12 30.59
C TYR A 255 21.29 0.25 29.33
N PHE A 256 22.20 -0.70 29.19
CA PHE A 256 22.22 -1.62 28.04
C PHE A 256 20.95 -2.47 27.97
N GLU A 257 20.43 -2.90 29.10
CA GLU A 257 19.18 -3.64 29.22
C GLU A 257 17.99 -2.82 28.74
N ALA A 258 17.92 -1.54 29.11
CA ALA A 258 16.84 -0.64 28.69
C ALA A 258 16.85 -0.45 27.16
N SER A 259 18.03 -0.18 26.58
CA SER A 259 18.19 -0.06 25.13
C SER A 259 17.71 -1.32 24.40
N ALA A 260 18.21 -2.52 24.80
CA ALA A 260 17.85 -3.78 24.19
C ALA A 260 16.40 -4.18 24.41
N ALA A 261 15.84 -3.96 25.60
CA ALA A 261 14.47 -4.27 25.96
C ALA A 261 13.47 -3.44 25.14
N VAL A 262 13.69 -2.13 25.00
CA VAL A 262 12.82 -1.25 24.21
C VAL A 262 12.76 -1.73 22.75
N ILE A 263 13.91 -2.01 22.11
CA ILE A 263 13.95 -2.52 20.74
C ILE A 263 13.18 -3.84 20.62
N THR A 264 13.42 -4.77 21.55
CA THR A 264 12.78 -6.10 21.55
C THR A 264 11.26 -6.01 21.73
N LEU A 265 10.78 -5.16 22.67
CA LEU A 265 9.36 -4.95 22.92
C LEU A 265 8.66 -4.26 21.75
N VAL A 266 9.30 -3.27 21.13
CA VAL A 266 8.75 -2.61 19.94
C VAL A 266 8.67 -3.59 18.75
N LEU A 267 9.67 -4.45 18.58
CA LEU A 267 9.62 -5.53 17.58
C LEU A 267 8.46 -6.50 17.83
N MET A 268 8.25 -6.89 19.09
CA MET A 268 7.09 -7.72 19.47
C MET A 268 5.78 -7.04 19.09
N GLY A 269 5.63 -5.75 19.41
CA GLY A 269 4.47 -4.97 19.01
C GLY A 269 4.25 -4.96 17.49
N LYS A 270 5.32 -4.80 16.70
CA LYS A 270 5.26 -4.84 15.24
C LYS A 270 4.86 -6.21 14.69
N LEU A 271 5.33 -7.31 15.28
CA LEU A 271 4.91 -8.66 14.89
C LEU A 271 3.44 -8.92 15.21
N LEU A 272 2.96 -8.49 16.38
CA LEU A 272 1.54 -8.59 16.75
C LEU A 272 0.66 -7.76 15.80
N GLU A 273 1.09 -6.56 15.45
CA GLU A 273 0.43 -5.69 14.47
C GLU A 273 0.35 -6.37 13.09
N ALA A 274 1.47 -6.91 12.59
CA ALA A 274 1.51 -7.62 11.31
C ALA A 274 0.58 -8.83 11.29
N ARG A 275 0.52 -9.58 12.40
CA ARG A 275 -0.39 -10.73 12.55
C ARG A 275 -1.87 -10.30 12.57
N ALA A 276 -2.19 -9.20 13.23
CA ALA A 276 -3.54 -8.66 13.27
C ALA A 276 -3.99 -8.19 11.87
N LYS A 277 -3.13 -7.48 11.13
CA LYS A 277 -3.39 -7.06 9.74
C LYS A 277 -3.64 -8.23 8.80
N ALA A 278 -2.83 -9.30 8.91
CA ALA A 278 -3.00 -10.49 8.09
C ALA A 278 -4.37 -11.15 8.27
N LYS A 279 -4.90 -11.16 9.50
CA LYS A 279 -6.26 -11.71 9.77
C LYS A 279 -7.37 -10.86 9.16
N THR A 280 -7.23 -9.54 9.13
CA THR A 280 -8.24 -8.64 8.56
C THR A 280 -8.37 -8.81 7.04
N SER A 281 -7.27 -9.10 6.34
CA SER A 281 -7.25 -9.33 4.90
C SER A 281 -7.79 -10.71 4.49
N ALA A 282 -7.92 -11.67 5.42
CA ALA A 282 -8.32 -13.03 5.12
C ALA A 282 -9.76 -13.15 4.58
N ALA A 283 -10.68 -12.28 5.01
CA ALA A 283 -12.06 -12.26 4.52
C ALA A 283 -12.13 -11.88 3.02
N ILE A 284 -11.37 -10.88 2.61
CA ILE A 284 -11.28 -10.48 1.19
C ILE A 284 -10.63 -11.58 0.37
N GLU A 285 -9.58 -12.23 0.90
CA GLU A 285 -8.92 -13.36 0.23
C GLU A 285 -9.88 -14.53 0.02
N ALA A 286 -10.78 -14.79 0.97
CA ALA A 286 -11.81 -15.82 0.82
C ALA A 286 -12.76 -15.54 -0.35
N LEU A 287 -13.16 -14.28 -0.57
CA LEU A 287 -13.97 -13.87 -1.72
C LEU A 287 -13.23 -14.07 -3.06
N ILE A 288 -11.94 -13.71 -3.10
CA ILE A 288 -11.11 -13.87 -4.30
C ILE A 288 -10.95 -15.35 -4.69
N ARG A 289 -10.84 -16.25 -3.70
CA ARG A 289 -10.70 -17.70 -3.95
C ARG A 289 -11.92 -18.36 -4.55
N LEU A 290 -13.08 -17.71 -4.53
CA LEU A 290 -14.30 -18.22 -5.14
C LEU A 290 -14.25 -18.16 -6.68
N GLN A 291 -13.44 -17.28 -7.24
CA GLN A 291 -13.22 -17.19 -8.69
C GLN A 291 -12.27 -18.31 -9.14
N PRO A 292 -12.61 -19.11 -10.18
CA PRO A 292 -11.70 -20.10 -10.73
C PRO A 292 -10.50 -19.43 -11.39
N GLN A 293 -9.36 -20.11 -11.42
CA GLN A 293 -8.13 -19.57 -12.02
C GLN A 293 -8.07 -19.83 -13.52
N THR A 294 -8.80 -20.83 -14.02
CA THR A 294 -8.85 -21.18 -15.44
C THR A 294 -10.29 -21.16 -15.93
N ALA A 295 -10.45 -20.94 -17.22
CA ALA A 295 -11.73 -20.97 -17.91
C ALA A 295 -11.59 -21.80 -19.21
N ARG A 296 -12.68 -22.45 -19.63
CA ARG A 296 -12.74 -23.13 -20.91
C ARG A 296 -13.39 -22.24 -21.94
N ILE A 297 -12.65 -21.84 -22.96
CA ILE A 297 -13.14 -21.03 -24.05
C ILE A 297 -13.30 -21.85 -25.32
N LEU A 298 -14.28 -21.46 -26.14
CA LEU A 298 -14.50 -22.03 -27.46
C LEU A 298 -13.68 -21.25 -28.48
N ARG A 299 -12.61 -21.84 -29.01
CA ARG A 299 -11.76 -21.21 -30.02
C ARG A 299 -11.68 -22.12 -31.27
N GLY A 300 -12.19 -21.63 -32.39
CA GLY A 300 -12.19 -22.43 -33.63
C GLY A 300 -13.03 -23.71 -33.59
N GLY A 301 -14.00 -23.82 -32.65
CA GLY A 301 -14.81 -25.03 -32.45
C GLY A 301 -14.25 -26.03 -31.43
N GLU A 302 -13.06 -25.79 -30.87
CA GLU A 302 -12.44 -26.61 -29.85
C GLU A 302 -12.47 -25.90 -28.49
N LEU A 303 -12.63 -26.71 -27.42
CA LEU A 303 -12.58 -26.23 -26.05
C LEU A 303 -11.12 -26.19 -25.57
N VAL A 304 -10.62 -24.97 -25.31
CA VAL A 304 -9.26 -24.74 -24.81
C VAL A 304 -9.35 -24.19 -23.40
N GLU A 305 -8.58 -24.75 -22.49
CA GLU A 305 -8.44 -24.24 -21.14
C GLU A 305 -7.39 -23.12 -21.11
N VAL A 306 -7.79 -21.95 -20.62
CA VAL A 306 -6.94 -20.75 -20.54
C VAL A 306 -7.03 -20.13 -19.15
N PRO A 307 -6.00 -19.37 -18.72
CA PRO A 307 -6.09 -18.55 -17.50
C PRO A 307 -7.25 -17.55 -17.63
N VAL A 308 -8.01 -17.34 -16.55
CA VAL A 308 -9.15 -16.40 -16.55
C VAL A 308 -8.71 -14.98 -16.91
N ASP A 309 -7.49 -14.59 -16.55
CA ASP A 309 -6.93 -13.27 -16.84
C ASP A 309 -6.64 -13.04 -18.35
N SER A 310 -6.63 -14.10 -19.15
CA SER A 310 -6.43 -14.01 -20.62
C SER A 310 -7.73 -13.84 -21.40
N LEU A 311 -8.90 -13.89 -20.73
CA LEU A 311 -10.18 -13.67 -21.41
C LEU A 311 -10.36 -12.19 -21.79
N ASN A 312 -10.97 -12.00 -22.95
CA ASN A 312 -11.38 -10.69 -23.44
C ASN A 312 -12.92 -10.59 -23.50
N PRO A 313 -13.47 -9.38 -23.40
CA PRO A 313 -14.89 -9.18 -23.67
C PRO A 313 -15.26 -9.70 -25.07
N GLY A 314 -16.33 -10.49 -25.14
CA GLY A 314 -16.77 -11.14 -26.38
C GLY A 314 -16.34 -12.61 -26.56
N ASP A 315 -15.35 -13.08 -25.79
CA ASP A 315 -14.96 -14.49 -25.79
C ASP A 315 -16.12 -15.38 -25.33
N VAL A 316 -16.26 -16.55 -25.94
CA VAL A 316 -17.29 -17.53 -25.54
C VAL A 316 -16.65 -18.57 -24.62
N PHE A 317 -17.14 -18.66 -23.40
CA PHE A 317 -16.69 -19.64 -22.42
C PHE A 317 -17.81 -20.64 -22.06
N VAL A 318 -17.39 -21.82 -21.62
CA VAL A 318 -18.30 -22.93 -21.28
C VAL A 318 -18.18 -23.22 -19.79
N VAL A 319 -19.34 -23.33 -19.14
CA VAL A 319 -19.41 -23.68 -17.71
C VAL A 319 -20.21 -24.99 -17.58
N ARG A 320 -19.55 -26.02 -17.05
CA ARG A 320 -20.13 -27.32 -16.81
C ARG A 320 -20.93 -27.34 -15.51
N PRO A 321 -21.79 -28.35 -15.32
CA PRO A 321 -22.45 -28.57 -14.05
C PRO A 321 -21.48 -28.60 -12.86
N GLY A 322 -21.80 -27.85 -11.80
CA GLY A 322 -20.99 -27.75 -10.59
C GLY A 322 -19.75 -26.84 -10.70
N GLU A 323 -19.45 -26.27 -11.85
CA GLU A 323 -18.31 -25.36 -12.01
C GLU A 323 -18.68 -23.92 -11.65
N SER A 324 -17.69 -23.18 -11.19
CA SER A 324 -17.85 -21.73 -10.96
C SER A 324 -17.71 -20.96 -12.27
N VAL A 325 -18.53 -19.93 -12.44
CA VAL A 325 -18.49 -19.00 -13.56
C VAL A 325 -17.20 -18.17 -13.49
N PRO A 326 -16.36 -18.17 -14.55
CA PRO A 326 -15.03 -17.56 -14.50
C PRO A 326 -15.06 -16.01 -14.55
N VAL A 327 -15.94 -15.44 -15.36
CA VAL A 327 -16.08 -14.00 -15.59
C VAL A 327 -17.55 -13.63 -15.76
N ASP A 328 -17.88 -12.34 -15.69
CA ASP A 328 -19.25 -11.91 -15.98
C ASP A 328 -19.59 -12.12 -17.46
N GLY A 329 -20.78 -12.60 -17.74
CA GLY A 329 -21.20 -12.91 -19.08
C GLY A 329 -22.71 -12.91 -19.26
N GLU A 330 -23.12 -13.22 -20.50
CA GLU A 330 -24.50 -13.45 -20.91
C GLU A 330 -24.61 -14.85 -21.50
N VAL A 331 -25.62 -15.60 -21.10
CA VAL A 331 -25.84 -16.95 -21.62
C VAL A 331 -26.16 -16.87 -23.11
N ALA A 332 -25.32 -17.47 -23.93
CA ALA A 332 -25.51 -17.55 -25.37
C ALA A 332 -26.28 -18.80 -25.79
N GLN A 333 -26.02 -19.94 -25.13
CA GLN A 333 -26.66 -21.23 -25.41
C GLN A 333 -26.76 -22.06 -24.12
N GLY A 334 -27.78 -22.94 -24.08
CA GLY A 334 -28.03 -23.81 -22.95
C GLY A 334 -28.99 -23.19 -21.94
N ALA A 335 -29.34 -23.98 -20.93
CA ALA A 335 -30.13 -23.54 -19.79
C ALA A 335 -29.66 -24.27 -18.53
N SER A 336 -29.63 -23.61 -17.40
CA SER A 336 -29.24 -24.18 -16.12
C SER A 336 -29.82 -23.36 -14.97
N SER A 337 -29.64 -23.83 -13.73
CA SER A 337 -29.81 -23.04 -12.52
C SER A 337 -28.43 -22.57 -12.05
N VAL A 338 -28.32 -21.33 -11.59
CA VAL A 338 -27.06 -20.78 -11.08
C VAL A 338 -27.25 -20.34 -9.64
N ASN A 339 -26.40 -20.80 -8.76
CA ASN A 339 -26.39 -20.38 -7.36
C ASN A 339 -25.66 -19.02 -7.25
N GLU A 340 -26.44 -17.97 -7.01
CA GLU A 340 -25.98 -16.59 -6.87
C GLU A 340 -25.98 -16.14 -5.39
N ALA A 341 -26.15 -17.06 -4.43
CA ALA A 341 -26.29 -16.72 -3.01
C ALA A 341 -25.15 -15.86 -2.45
N MET A 342 -23.93 -16.02 -2.96
CA MET A 342 -22.80 -15.22 -2.55
C MET A 342 -22.91 -13.74 -2.95
N LEU A 343 -23.72 -13.41 -3.97
CA LEU A 343 -23.93 -12.03 -4.44
C LEU A 343 -25.22 -11.43 -3.91
N THR A 344 -26.31 -12.23 -3.93
CA THR A 344 -27.67 -11.78 -3.59
C THR A 344 -28.06 -12.07 -2.15
N GLY A 345 -27.42 -13.06 -1.51
CA GLY A 345 -27.81 -13.59 -0.20
C GLY A 345 -28.99 -14.56 -0.26
N GLU A 346 -29.61 -14.78 -1.43
CA GLU A 346 -30.72 -15.70 -1.61
C GLU A 346 -30.22 -17.14 -1.85
N SER A 347 -30.72 -18.10 -1.06
CA SER A 347 -30.25 -19.50 -1.11
C SER A 347 -30.79 -20.29 -2.29
N LEU A 348 -31.83 -19.82 -2.98
CA LEU A 348 -32.44 -20.55 -4.09
C LEU A 348 -31.67 -20.25 -5.39
N PRO A 349 -31.25 -21.30 -6.14
CA PRO A 349 -30.63 -21.11 -7.44
C PRO A 349 -31.58 -20.42 -8.43
N VAL A 350 -31.06 -19.53 -9.24
CA VAL A 350 -31.80 -18.77 -10.23
C VAL A 350 -31.71 -19.47 -11.59
N ALA A 351 -32.88 -19.74 -12.23
CA ALA A 351 -32.89 -20.29 -13.57
C ALA A 351 -32.28 -19.28 -14.56
N LYS A 352 -31.45 -19.77 -15.48
CA LYS A 352 -30.76 -19.00 -16.51
C LYS A 352 -31.05 -19.59 -17.88
N HIS A 353 -31.45 -18.73 -18.80
CA HIS A 353 -31.77 -19.01 -20.19
C HIS A 353 -30.92 -18.14 -21.12
N PRO A 354 -30.88 -18.42 -22.41
CA PRO A 354 -30.19 -17.53 -23.37
C PRO A 354 -30.67 -16.06 -23.25
N GLY A 355 -29.72 -15.14 -23.15
CA GLY A 355 -29.96 -13.71 -22.88
C GLY A 355 -29.84 -13.31 -21.40
N ASP A 356 -29.79 -14.25 -20.45
CA ASP A 356 -29.65 -13.94 -19.03
C ASP A 356 -28.18 -13.70 -18.64
N LYS A 357 -27.98 -12.79 -17.67
CA LYS A 357 -26.66 -12.49 -17.13
C LYS A 357 -26.21 -13.55 -16.12
N VAL A 358 -24.92 -13.87 -16.18
CA VAL A 358 -24.21 -14.69 -15.19
C VAL A 358 -23.03 -13.91 -14.64
N PHE A 359 -22.66 -14.15 -13.39
CA PHE A 359 -21.65 -13.37 -12.68
C PHE A 359 -20.49 -14.24 -12.22
N ALA A 360 -19.30 -13.68 -12.22
CA ALA A 360 -18.08 -14.34 -11.77
C ALA A 360 -18.22 -14.92 -10.36
N ALA A 361 -17.68 -16.12 -10.16
CA ALA A 361 -17.67 -16.90 -8.93
C ALA A 361 -19.04 -17.44 -8.47
N THR A 362 -20.12 -17.24 -9.21
CA THR A 362 -21.38 -17.98 -9.00
C THR A 362 -21.23 -19.43 -9.46
N VAL A 363 -22.00 -20.35 -8.91
CA VAL A 363 -21.85 -21.79 -9.16
C VAL A 363 -22.97 -22.26 -10.09
N ASN A 364 -22.59 -22.85 -11.22
CA ASN A 364 -23.51 -23.45 -12.16
C ASN A 364 -24.12 -24.75 -11.60
N GLY A 365 -25.41 -24.94 -11.74
CA GLY A 365 -26.13 -26.12 -11.28
C GLY A 365 -25.98 -27.33 -12.21
N GLU A 366 -27.09 -27.82 -12.78
CA GLU A 366 -27.14 -29.11 -13.46
C GLU A 366 -26.92 -29.03 -14.98
N GLY A 367 -27.15 -27.87 -15.60
CA GLY A 367 -27.06 -27.69 -17.04
C GLY A 367 -25.66 -27.29 -17.50
N LEU A 368 -25.37 -27.53 -18.78
CA LEU A 368 -24.21 -26.95 -19.44
C LEU A 368 -24.62 -25.64 -20.12
N ILE A 369 -23.91 -24.56 -19.79
CA ILE A 369 -24.14 -23.24 -20.40
C ILE A 369 -22.92 -22.74 -21.13
N GLN A 370 -23.17 -22.12 -22.30
CA GLN A 370 -22.18 -21.37 -23.03
C GLN A 370 -22.49 -19.88 -22.87
N CYS A 371 -21.52 -19.12 -22.41
CA CYS A 371 -21.69 -17.73 -22.09
C CYS A 371 -20.70 -16.86 -22.88
N ARG A 372 -21.14 -15.67 -23.26
CA ARG A 372 -20.30 -14.64 -23.86
C ARG A 372 -19.80 -13.72 -22.77
N ALA A 373 -18.49 -13.53 -22.64
CA ALA A 373 -17.89 -12.64 -21.66
C ALA A 373 -18.31 -11.18 -21.92
N THR A 374 -18.81 -10.51 -20.87
CA THR A 374 -19.20 -9.09 -20.88
C THR A 374 -18.35 -8.24 -19.97
N GLY A 375 -17.93 -8.79 -18.82
CA GLY A 375 -17.05 -8.14 -17.86
C GLY A 375 -15.89 -9.07 -17.49
N VAL A 376 -14.64 -8.60 -17.65
CA VAL A 376 -13.44 -9.40 -17.38
C VAL A 376 -12.52 -8.65 -16.40
N GLY A 377 -11.70 -9.39 -15.64
CA GLY A 377 -10.71 -8.82 -14.74
C GLY A 377 -11.30 -7.85 -13.70
N SER A 378 -10.84 -6.61 -13.70
CA SER A 378 -11.30 -5.55 -12.79
C SER A 378 -12.71 -5.04 -13.05
N HIS A 379 -13.32 -5.42 -14.17
CA HIS A 379 -14.68 -5.00 -14.57
C HIS A 379 -15.77 -5.99 -14.19
N THR A 380 -15.44 -7.10 -13.51
CA THR A 380 -16.43 -8.03 -12.97
C THR A 380 -17.16 -7.43 -11.76
N LEU A 381 -18.41 -7.86 -11.55
CA LEU A 381 -19.20 -7.47 -10.38
C LEU A 381 -18.49 -7.84 -9.08
N LEU A 382 -17.89 -9.05 -9.02
CA LEU A 382 -17.10 -9.51 -7.88
C LEU A 382 -15.93 -8.57 -7.59
N ALA A 383 -15.17 -8.17 -8.61
CA ALA A 383 -14.07 -7.21 -8.47
C ALA A 383 -14.56 -5.85 -7.96
N GLY A 384 -15.75 -5.42 -8.39
CA GLY A 384 -16.43 -4.22 -7.87
C GLY A 384 -16.76 -4.32 -6.39
N ILE A 385 -17.31 -5.47 -5.93
CA ILE A 385 -17.61 -5.73 -4.51
C ILE A 385 -16.32 -5.74 -3.68
N ILE A 386 -15.29 -6.46 -4.13
CA ILE A 386 -13.99 -6.50 -3.45
C ILE A 386 -13.43 -5.09 -3.30
N ARG A 387 -13.50 -4.27 -4.34
CA ARG A 387 -13.03 -2.87 -4.31
C ARG A 387 -13.82 -2.02 -3.32
N MET A 388 -15.16 -2.17 -3.27
CA MET A 388 -15.99 -1.47 -2.29
C MET A 388 -15.64 -1.87 -0.85
N VAL A 389 -15.40 -3.16 -0.59
CA VAL A 389 -14.97 -3.65 0.73
C VAL A 389 -13.58 -3.13 1.08
N GLU A 390 -12.63 -3.14 0.14
CA GLU A 390 -11.29 -2.57 0.31
C GLU A 390 -11.37 -1.06 0.61
N GLN A 391 -12.21 -0.31 -0.09
CA GLN A 391 -12.44 1.12 0.14
C GLN A 391 -13.08 1.38 1.50
N ALA A 392 -14.09 0.59 1.88
CA ALA A 392 -14.74 0.70 3.18
C ALA A 392 -13.76 0.43 4.34
N GLN A 393 -12.91 -0.61 4.19
CA GLN A 393 -11.84 -0.92 5.14
C GLN A 393 -10.69 0.08 5.07
N GLY A 394 -10.50 0.72 3.92
CA GLY A 394 -9.47 1.73 3.67
C GLY A 394 -9.78 3.10 4.26
N SER A 395 -11.05 3.37 4.58
CA SER A 395 -11.40 4.61 5.27
C SER A 395 -10.77 4.61 6.65
N LYS A 396 -9.84 5.55 6.89
CA LYS A 396 -9.20 5.71 8.22
C LYS A 396 -10.29 5.90 9.27
N ALA A 397 -10.36 5.00 10.24
CA ALA A 397 -11.22 5.20 11.39
C ALA A 397 -10.93 6.57 12.03
N PRO A 398 -11.94 7.34 12.47
CA PRO A 398 -11.73 8.64 13.11
C PRO A 398 -10.70 8.60 14.23
N VAL A 399 -10.66 7.50 14.98
CA VAL A 399 -9.71 7.26 16.08
C VAL A 399 -8.26 7.16 15.60
N GLN A 400 -8.03 6.59 14.41
CA GLN A 400 -6.69 6.47 13.84
C GLN A 400 -6.15 7.84 13.40
N ARG A 401 -7.00 8.67 12.79
CA ARG A 401 -6.65 10.07 12.46
C ARG A 401 -6.30 10.90 13.70
N LEU A 402 -6.98 10.65 14.82
CA LEU A 402 -6.70 11.30 16.09
C LEU A 402 -5.34 10.84 16.63
N ALA A 403 -5.04 9.55 16.64
CA ALA A 403 -3.77 9.00 17.08
C ALA A 403 -2.59 9.54 16.26
N ASP A 404 -2.73 9.64 14.94
CA ASP A 404 -1.72 10.20 14.04
C ASP A 404 -1.45 11.68 14.34
N ARG A 405 -2.51 12.47 14.58
CA ARG A 405 -2.39 13.90 14.96
C ARG A 405 -1.71 14.07 16.31
N ILE A 406 -2.08 13.25 17.29
CA ILE A 406 -1.44 13.27 18.62
C ILE A 406 0.05 12.93 18.48
N SER A 407 0.40 11.87 17.77
CA SER A 407 1.80 11.46 17.57
C SER A 407 2.64 12.54 16.88
N ALA A 408 2.09 13.23 15.89
CA ALA A 408 2.78 14.30 15.16
C ALA A 408 3.13 15.50 16.05
N ILE A 409 2.36 15.75 17.13
CA ILE A 409 2.63 16.82 18.10
C ILE A 409 3.47 16.27 19.26
N PHE A 410 3.17 15.07 19.73
CA PHE A 410 3.80 14.47 20.90
C PHE A 410 5.32 14.30 20.72
N VAL A 411 5.76 13.79 19.58
CA VAL A 411 7.19 13.54 19.34
C VAL A 411 8.03 14.83 19.39
N PRO A 412 7.70 15.92 18.68
CA PRO A 412 8.44 17.18 18.82
C PRO A 412 8.38 17.78 20.21
N VAL A 413 7.23 17.70 20.89
CA VAL A 413 7.06 18.24 22.25
C VAL A 413 7.93 17.50 23.25
N VAL A 414 7.90 16.17 23.25
CA VAL A 414 8.73 15.36 24.17
C VAL A 414 10.22 15.60 23.90
N THR A 415 10.62 15.64 22.62
CA THR A 415 12.01 15.94 22.25
C THR A 415 12.43 17.35 22.74
N ALA A 416 11.56 18.35 22.61
CA ALA A 416 11.84 19.71 23.11
C ALA A 416 11.94 19.73 24.64
N ILE A 417 11.07 19.03 25.36
CA ILE A 417 11.13 18.92 26.84
C ILE A 417 12.43 18.24 27.26
N ALA A 418 12.83 17.15 26.61
CA ALA A 418 14.10 16.46 26.89
C ALA A 418 15.30 17.39 26.69
N LEU A 419 15.35 18.13 25.57
CA LEU A 419 16.41 19.11 25.31
C LEU A 419 16.43 20.25 26.36
N LEU A 420 15.27 20.75 26.77
CA LEU A 420 15.15 21.77 27.80
C LEU A 420 15.58 21.23 29.17
N ALA A 421 15.21 20.02 29.53
CA ALA A 421 15.64 19.37 30.76
C ALA A 421 17.16 19.18 30.77
N PHE A 422 17.72 18.67 29.63
CA PHE A 422 19.18 18.56 29.47
C PHE A 422 19.88 19.93 29.68
N ALA A 423 19.43 20.96 28.97
CA ALA A 423 20.01 22.29 29.05
C ALA A 423 19.88 22.87 30.45
N GLY A 424 18.71 22.68 31.11
CA GLY A 424 18.47 23.14 32.47
C GLY A 424 19.43 22.47 33.46
N TRP A 425 19.52 21.15 33.50
CA TRP A 425 20.42 20.42 34.35
C TRP A 425 21.89 20.77 34.08
N TRP A 426 22.29 20.89 32.81
CA TRP A 426 23.66 21.22 32.49
C TRP A 426 24.05 22.66 32.92
N LEU A 427 23.16 23.63 32.73
CA LEU A 427 23.43 25.03 33.04
C LEU A 427 23.37 25.29 34.57
N PHE A 428 22.44 24.65 35.30
CA PHE A 428 22.25 24.92 36.75
C PHE A 428 23.04 23.99 37.65
N ALA A 429 23.22 22.72 37.29
CA ALA A 429 23.94 21.76 38.11
C ALA A 429 25.40 21.57 37.68
N GLY A 430 25.80 21.99 36.50
CA GLY A 430 27.16 21.88 35.99
C GLY A 430 27.64 20.44 35.73
N ASP A 431 26.76 19.44 35.90
CA ASP A 431 27.05 18.01 35.75
C ASP A 431 26.42 17.47 34.49
N PHE A 432 27.26 17.22 33.49
CA PHE A 432 26.85 16.69 32.21
C PHE A 432 26.19 15.31 32.31
N THR A 433 26.70 14.46 33.23
CA THR A 433 26.18 13.11 33.43
C THR A 433 24.77 13.11 33.98
N ASN A 434 24.52 13.90 35.01
CA ASN A 434 23.19 14.08 35.60
C ASN A 434 22.24 14.76 34.61
N ALA A 435 22.71 15.71 33.82
CA ALA A 435 21.92 16.34 32.76
C ALA A 435 21.45 15.30 31.70
N LEU A 436 22.33 14.40 31.30
CA LEU A 436 22.04 13.38 30.31
C LEU A 436 21.07 12.30 30.82
N VAL A 437 21.21 11.89 32.10
CA VAL A 437 20.35 10.85 32.69
C VAL A 437 18.93 11.38 32.98
N ASN A 438 18.78 12.67 33.30
CA ASN A 438 17.47 13.25 33.64
C ASN A 438 16.72 13.86 32.41
N ALA A 439 17.32 13.86 31.25
CA ALA A 439 16.71 14.37 30.00
C ALA A 439 16.06 13.25 29.18
#